data_2789e67a5656e0253b4f41356d245baa
#
_entry.id   2789e67a5656e0253b4f41356d245baa
#
_cell.length_a   1.000
_cell.length_b   1.000
_cell.length_c   1.000
_cell.angle_alpha   90.00
_cell.angle_beta   90.00
_cell.angle_gamma   90.00
#
_symmetry.space_group_name_H-M   'P 1'
#
loop_
_entity.id
_entity.type
_entity.pdbx_description
1 polymer ?
#
loop_
_entity_poly.entity_id
_entity_poly.type
_entity_poly.pdbx_seq_one_letter_code
_entity_poly.pdbx_strand_id
1 'polypeptide(L)'
;PGEGGGFGGGAYSVGGGVTAPIPIYKPEPPYSEEARKAKYQGTVVLLIIVDTQGNVSDLRVVKPLGLGLDEKAVETVRTWKFKPGLRNAVPVPTRVMIEVTFRLF
;
A
#
# COMPACT_ATOMS: atom_id res chain seq x y z
N PRO A 1 2.76 20.38 14.31
CA PRO A 1 2.53 19.83 13.78
C PRO A 1 2.73 19.64 12.53
N GLY A 2 3.34 19.92 12.07
CA GLY A 2 3.74 19.79 10.93
C GLY A 2 3.22 18.95 9.98
N GLU A 3 2.66 18.15 10.39
CA GLU A 3 2.18 17.33 9.60
C GLU A 3 1.01 17.73 9.07
N GLY A 4 0.56 18.72 9.30
CA GLY A 4 -0.69 19.13 8.90
C GLY A 4 -1.00 19.14 7.48
N GLY A 5 -0.27 19.29 6.64
CA GLY A 5 -0.62 19.22 5.25
C GLY A 5 -0.10 17.95 4.64
N GLY A 6 -0.57 17.57 3.58
CA GLY A 6 -0.05 16.46 2.83
C GLY A 6 -0.51 15.10 3.30
N PHE A 7 -0.15 14.11 2.54
CA PHE A 7 -0.58 12.75 2.74
C PHE A 7 0.09 12.12 3.96
N GLY A 8 -0.70 11.48 4.79
CA GLY A 8 -0.17 10.72 5.91
C GLY A 8 0.33 11.57 7.05
N GLY A 9 -0.24 12.76 7.24
CA GLY A 9 0.15 13.60 8.35
C GLY A 9 0.07 12.84 9.65
N GLY A 10 1.11 12.91 10.47
CA GLY A 10 1.18 12.19 11.72
C GLY A 10 1.67 10.77 11.60
N ALA A 11 1.81 10.22 10.39
CA ALA A 11 2.33 8.88 10.23
C ALA A 11 3.86 8.90 10.26
N TYR A 12 4.42 7.81 10.76
CA TYR A 12 5.86 7.65 10.85
C TYR A 12 6.43 6.99 9.61
N SER A 13 7.63 7.35 9.26
CA SER A 13 8.37 6.62 8.23
C SER A 13 9.11 5.46 8.88
N VAL A 14 9.32 4.39 8.12
CA VAL A 14 10.11 3.25 8.60
C VAL A 14 11.56 3.67 8.78
N GLY A 15 12.19 3.18 9.84
CA GLY A 15 13.56 3.53 10.16
C GLY A 15 13.61 4.44 11.37
N GLY A 16 14.83 4.68 11.88
CA GLY A 16 14.98 5.56 13.02
C GLY A 16 14.21 5.10 14.26
N GLY A 17 14.15 3.80 14.47
CA GLY A 17 13.45 3.25 15.62
C GLY A 17 12.02 2.82 15.32
N VAL A 18 11.57 2.99 14.09
CA VAL A 18 10.23 2.55 13.67
C VAL A 18 10.38 1.34 12.78
N THR A 19 9.73 0.22 13.15
CA THR A 19 9.79 -1.01 12.37
C THR A 19 8.75 -0.97 11.25
N ALA A 20 9.02 -1.72 10.20
CA ALA A 20 8.09 -1.81 9.07
C ALA A 20 6.89 -2.67 9.44
N PRO A 21 5.69 -2.30 8.98
CA PRO A 21 4.54 -3.20 9.10
C PRO A 21 4.79 -4.48 8.33
N ILE A 22 4.23 -5.58 8.80
CA ILE A 22 4.43 -6.89 8.19
C ILE A 22 3.09 -7.38 7.64
N PRO A 23 3.00 -7.68 6.34
CA PRO A 23 1.73 -8.16 5.78
C PRO A 23 1.36 -9.52 6.35
N ILE A 24 0.10 -9.67 6.78
CA ILE A 24 -0.43 -10.94 7.26
C ILE A 24 -1.60 -11.42 6.42
N TYR A 25 -2.20 -10.56 5.61
CA TYR A 25 -3.24 -10.91 4.66
C TYR A 25 -3.00 -10.03 3.44
N LYS A 26 -2.63 -10.65 2.34
CA LYS A 26 -2.13 -9.91 1.18
C LYS A 26 -2.58 -10.59 -0.12
N PRO A 27 -3.89 -10.60 -0.39
CA PRO A 27 -4.36 -11.22 -1.63
C PRO A 27 -3.88 -10.45 -2.85
N GLU A 28 -3.68 -11.19 -3.93
CA GLU A 28 -3.25 -10.57 -5.18
C GLU A 28 -4.45 -9.98 -5.90
N PRO A 29 -4.28 -8.80 -6.52
CA PRO A 29 -5.38 -8.20 -7.25
C PRO A 29 -5.63 -8.94 -8.57
N PRO A 30 -6.89 -9.00 -8.99
CA PRO A 30 -7.21 -9.59 -10.29
C PRO A 30 -6.84 -8.64 -11.42
N TYR A 31 -6.67 -9.21 -12.59
CA TYR A 31 -6.44 -8.41 -13.79
C TYR A 31 -7.72 -7.70 -14.23
N SER A 32 -7.57 -6.53 -14.84
CA SER A 32 -8.68 -5.90 -15.53
C SER A 32 -8.86 -6.59 -16.87
N GLU A 33 -10.07 -6.49 -17.44
CA GLU A 33 -10.34 -7.05 -18.73
C GLU A 33 -9.47 -6.40 -19.80
N GLU A 34 -9.38 -5.09 -19.77
CA GLU A 34 -8.58 -4.34 -20.75
C GLU A 34 -7.13 -4.78 -20.75
N ALA A 35 -6.53 -4.84 -19.58
CA ALA A 35 -5.12 -5.17 -19.48
C ALA A 35 -4.86 -6.61 -19.87
N ARG A 36 -5.81 -7.50 -19.55
CA ARG A 36 -5.66 -8.89 -19.92
C ARG A 36 -5.70 -9.06 -21.43
N LYS A 37 -6.63 -8.40 -22.09
CA LYS A 37 -6.75 -8.46 -23.55
C LYS A 37 -5.51 -7.88 -24.22
N ALA A 38 -4.97 -6.82 -23.66
CA ALA A 38 -3.77 -6.18 -24.19
C ALA A 38 -2.48 -6.90 -23.79
N LYS A 39 -2.59 -7.92 -22.94
CA LYS A 39 -1.42 -8.64 -22.40
C LYS A 39 -0.44 -7.69 -21.75
N TYR A 40 -0.98 -6.74 -21.01
CA TYR A 40 -0.21 -5.67 -20.42
C TYR A 40 0.28 -6.08 -19.04
N GLN A 41 1.55 -5.92 -18.78
CA GLN A 41 2.16 -6.30 -17.51
C GLN A 41 2.95 -5.13 -16.96
N GLY A 42 3.16 -5.12 -15.66
CA GLY A 42 3.96 -4.07 -15.04
C GLY A 42 3.68 -3.98 -13.55
N THR A 43 4.11 -2.88 -12.96
CA THR A 43 4.02 -2.68 -11.52
C THR A 43 3.35 -1.35 -11.21
N VAL A 44 2.40 -1.40 -10.27
CA VAL A 44 1.79 -0.20 -9.69
C VAL A 44 2.48 0.07 -8.36
N VAL A 45 2.88 1.31 -8.13
CA VAL A 45 3.48 1.68 -6.85
C VAL A 45 2.48 2.49 -6.05
N LEU A 46 2.23 2.06 -4.82
CA LEU A 46 1.28 2.71 -3.92
C LEU A 46 1.99 3.17 -2.67
N LEU A 47 1.53 4.29 -2.14
CA LEU A 47 1.96 4.74 -0.82
C LEU A 47 0.77 4.53 0.10
N ILE A 48 0.96 3.78 1.17
CA ILE A 48 -0.13 3.49 2.10
C ILE A 48 0.25 3.87 3.52
N ILE A 49 -0.78 4.09 4.34
CA ILE A 49 -0.61 4.25 5.77
C ILE A 49 -1.21 3.02 6.42
N VAL A 50 -0.41 2.31 7.19
CA VAL A 50 -0.88 1.18 8.01
C VAL A 50 -1.10 1.72 9.41
N ASP A 51 -2.34 1.65 9.88
CA ASP A 51 -2.69 2.24 11.17
C ASP A 51 -2.26 1.33 12.33
N THR A 52 -2.56 1.76 13.55
CA THR A 52 -2.13 1.03 14.74
C THR A 52 -2.79 -0.33 14.89
N GLN A 53 -3.83 -0.59 14.12
CA GLN A 53 -4.52 -1.88 14.15
C GLN A 53 -4.16 -2.75 12.95
N GLY A 54 -3.22 -2.29 12.12
CA GLY A 54 -2.78 -3.06 10.97
C GLY A 54 -3.66 -2.92 9.74
N ASN A 55 -4.57 -1.98 9.73
CA ASN A 55 -5.43 -1.74 8.58
C ASN A 55 -4.84 -0.67 7.68
N VAL A 56 -5.19 -0.71 6.40
CA VAL A 56 -4.79 0.35 5.46
C VAL A 56 -5.76 1.50 5.66
N SER A 57 -5.30 2.57 6.30
CA SER A 57 -6.15 3.70 6.64
C SER A 57 -6.13 4.79 5.57
N ASP A 58 -5.11 4.80 4.75
CA ASP A 58 -5.00 5.79 3.66
C ASP A 58 -4.17 5.17 2.54
N LEU A 59 -4.37 5.66 1.33
CA LEU A 59 -3.74 5.06 0.17
C LEU A 59 -3.66 6.05 -0.97
N ARG A 60 -2.53 6.06 -1.66
CA ARG A 60 -2.32 6.92 -2.82
C ARG A 60 -1.53 6.18 -3.88
N VAL A 61 -1.92 6.32 -5.15
CA VAL A 61 -1.16 5.77 -6.26
C VAL A 61 0.00 6.72 -6.55
N VAL A 62 1.22 6.22 -6.44
CA VAL A 62 2.42 7.01 -6.70
C VAL A 62 2.87 6.84 -8.14
N LYS A 63 2.83 5.60 -8.62
CA LYS A 63 3.22 5.32 -10.01
C LYS A 63 2.15 4.45 -10.64
N PRO A 64 1.34 5.02 -11.51
CA PRO A 64 0.25 4.27 -12.14
C PRO A 64 0.76 3.38 -13.27
N LEU A 65 -0.02 2.38 -13.59
CA LEU A 65 0.27 1.46 -14.68
C LEU A 65 -0.73 1.64 -15.82
N GLY A 66 -1.99 1.89 -15.48
CA GLY A 66 -3.02 2.12 -16.49
C GLY A 66 -3.85 0.91 -16.80
N LEU A 67 -4.75 1.06 -17.76
CA LEU A 67 -5.64 0.01 -18.25
C LEU A 67 -6.47 -0.63 -17.15
N GLY A 68 -6.86 0.16 -16.17
CA GLY A 68 -7.70 -0.35 -15.08
C GLY A 68 -6.95 -1.12 -14.01
N LEU A 69 -5.64 -1.32 -14.16
CA LEU A 69 -4.87 -2.08 -13.17
C LEU A 69 -4.66 -1.29 -11.89
N ASP A 70 -4.60 0.04 -11.98
CA ASP A 70 -4.45 0.86 -10.80
C ASP A 70 -5.64 0.70 -9.87
N GLU A 71 -6.84 0.70 -10.43
CA GLU A 71 -8.05 0.52 -9.65
C GLU A 71 -8.10 -0.86 -9.00
N LYS A 72 -7.68 -1.88 -9.74
CA LYS A 72 -7.63 -3.24 -9.19
C LYS A 72 -6.65 -3.33 -8.02
N ALA A 73 -5.50 -2.69 -8.16
CA ALA A 73 -4.50 -2.65 -7.09
C ALA A 73 -5.06 -1.93 -5.86
N VAL A 74 -5.68 -0.77 -6.06
CA VAL A 74 -6.23 0.02 -4.96
C VAL A 74 -7.30 -0.76 -4.20
N GLU A 75 -8.26 -1.34 -4.93
CA GLU A 75 -9.34 -2.09 -4.30
C GLU A 75 -8.81 -3.24 -3.46
N THR A 76 -7.82 -3.95 -3.99
CA THR A 76 -7.30 -5.11 -3.30
C THR A 76 -6.44 -4.74 -2.11
N VAL A 77 -5.54 -3.77 -2.27
CA VAL A 77 -4.65 -3.36 -1.18
C VAL A 77 -5.43 -2.78 -0.01
N ARG A 78 -6.57 -2.17 -0.26
CA ARG A 78 -7.43 -1.67 0.83
C ARG A 78 -7.87 -2.78 1.77
N THR A 79 -7.89 -4.02 1.29
CA THR A 79 -8.29 -5.17 2.13
C THR A 79 -7.12 -5.83 2.83
N TRP A 80 -5.89 -5.43 2.52
CA TRP A 80 -4.72 -6.05 3.12
C TRP A 80 -4.68 -5.79 4.61
N LYS A 81 -4.08 -6.73 5.35
CA LYS A 81 -3.92 -6.59 6.80
C LYS A 81 -2.45 -6.79 7.14
N PHE A 82 -2.01 -6.06 8.15
CA PHE A 82 -0.62 -6.04 8.56
C PHE A 82 -0.50 -6.18 10.05
N LYS A 83 0.67 -6.62 10.50
CA LYS A 83 1.08 -6.32 11.86
C LYS A 83 1.57 -4.89 11.80
N PRO A 84 1.12 -4.01 12.70
CA PRO A 84 1.46 -2.59 12.59
C PRO A 84 2.94 -2.33 12.83
N GLY A 85 3.44 -1.24 12.30
CA GLY A 85 4.77 -0.78 12.63
C GLY A 85 4.85 -0.40 14.09
N LEU A 86 6.02 -0.54 14.69
CA LEU A 86 6.21 -0.28 16.11
C LEU A 86 7.31 0.76 16.32
N ARG A 87 7.11 1.57 17.34
CA ARG A 87 8.14 2.47 17.83
C ARG A 87 8.22 2.25 19.33
N ASN A 88 9.41 1.81 19.81
CA ASN A 88 9.57 1.43 21.22
C ASN A 88 8.51 0.42 21.63
N ALA A 89 8.28 -0.58 20.77
CA ALA A 89 7.33 -1.66 21.00
C ALA A 89 5.87 -1.21 21.07
N VAL A 90 5.58 0.02 20.66
CA VAL A 90 4.22 0.56 20.65
C VAL A 90 3.75 0.72 19.21
N PRO A 91 2.55 0.22 18.85
CA PRO A 91 2.06 0.40 17.48
C PRO A 91 1.88 1.86 17.13
N VAL A 92 2.36 2.23 15.96
CA VAL A 92 2.20 3.59 15.45
C VAL A 92 1.76 3.52 14.00
N PRO A 93 1.04 4.54 13.52
CA PRO A 93 0.69 4.58 12.09
C PRO A 93 1.95 4.77 11.28
N THR A 94 2.12 3.95 10.25
CA THR A 94 3.38 3.91 9.51
C THR A 94 3.11 4.03 8.02
N ARG A 95 3.93 4.83 7.36
CA ARG A 95 3.86 5.07 5.93
C ARG A 95 4.77 4.09 5.22
N VAL A 96 4.24 3.35 4.24
CA VAL A 96 5.04 2.39 3.47
C VAL A 96 4.71 2.44 2.00
N MET A 97 5.72 2.16 1.19
CA MET A 97 5.56 2.00 -0.26
C MET A 97 5.32 0.54 -0.56
N ILE A 98 4.35 0.29 -1.42
CA ILE A 98 3.97 -1.06 -1.83
C ILE A 98 4.10 -1.15 -3.34
N GLU A 99 4.72 -2.21 -3.82
CA GLU A 99 4.77 -2.50 -5.26
C GLU A 99 3.85 -3.67 -5.54
N VAL A 100 2.93 -3.48 -6.46
CA VAL A 100 2.00 -4.52 -6.87
C VAL A 100 2.30 -4.86 -8.32
N THR A 101 2.80 -6.06 -8.55
CA THR A 101 3.20 -6.49 -9.89
C THR A 101 2.10 -7.34 -10.52
N PHE A 102 1.75 -6.97 -11.74
CA PHE A 102 0.76 -7.71 -12.54
C PHE A 102 1.46 -8.50 -13.62
N ARG A 103 1.27 -9.82 -13.60
CA ARG A 103 1.82 -10.71 -14.60
C ARG A 103 0.75 -11.64 -15.10
N LEU A 104 0.91 -12.07 -16.33
CA LEU A 104 -0.08 -12.94 -16.95
C LEU A 104 0.24 -14.42 -16.82
N PHE A 105 1.34 -14.76 -16.18
CA PHE A 105 1.67 -16.17 -15.94
C PHE A 105 2.74 -16.31 -14.89
#